data_64e9c2102bac240a74b619d4c74625f7
#
_entry.id   64e9c2102bac240a74b619d4c74625f7
#
_cell.length_a   1.000
_cell.length_b   1.000
_cell.length_c   1.000
_cell.angle_alpha   90.00
_cell.angle_beta   90.00
_cell.angle_gamma   90.00
#
_symmetry.space_group_name_H-M   'P 1'
#
loop_
_entity.id
_entity.type
_entity.pdbx_description
1 polymer ?
#
loop_
_entity_poly.entity_id
_entity_poly.type
_entity_poly.pdbx_seq_one_letter_code
_entity_poly.pdbx_strand_id
1 'polypeptide(L)'
;MIYDFRKIESEEVSAQYTPSSKELSAESEEFEKIWSEYKLLKMDVDVNSKWYILSFNWLQKWREYVASATNGSSSDVNMQVEHPGMILNDDIIMEEEHSLIDHQNPQYEYALKENLKEEDNYYVVNFEVWDFLYTRYGGIQILRVGVDRGKDLEPFIEVNLLTLNVHFFPGQQDSDIHVYTMNISRYQTIGDLHEKLADFKGKNTYQIRLWKAPMPSDFEKFYRDNL
;
A
#
# COMPACT_ATOMS: atom_id res chain seq x y z
N MET A 1 -20.96 -12.77 11.35
CA MET A 1 -19.81 -13.66 11.58
C MET A 1 -18.80 -13.29 10.51
N ILE A 2 -17.83 -12.43 10.86
CA ILE A 2 -16.79 -11.96 9.93
C ILE A 2 -15.69 -13.02 9.97
N TYR A 3 -15.55 -13.78 8.90
CA TYR A 3 -14.43 -14.72 8.76
C TYR A 3 -13.16 -13.92 8.48
N ASP A 4 -12.20 -14.04 9.38
CA ASP A 4 -10.86 -13.45 9.22
C ASP A 4 -10.05 -14.30 8.24
N PHE A 5 -10.20 -14.02 6.95
CA PHE A 5 -9.48 -14.71 5.88
C PHE A 5 -7.95 -14.58 6.00
N ARG A 6 -7.45 -13.53 6.68
CA ARG A 6 -6.01 -13.34 6.90
C ARG A 6 -5.37 -14.48 7.70
N LYS A 7 -6.14 -15.06 8.61
CA LYS A 7 -5.65 -16.15 9.47
C LYS A 7 -5.57 -17.48 8.72
N ILE A 8 -6.46 -17.70 7.74
CA ILE A 8 -6.50 -18.94 6.96
C ILE A 8 -5.39 -18.96 5.90
N GLU A 9 -5.22 -17.85 5.14
CA GLU A 9 -4.16 -17.78 4.12
C GLU A 9 -2.75 -17.73 4.74
N SER A 10 -2.57 -17.03 5.88
CA SER A 10 -1.27 -16.98 6.56
C SER A 10 -0.86 -18.33 7.18
N GLU A 11 -1.81 -19.13 7.67
CA GLU A 11 -1.53 -20.46 8.23
C GLU A 11 -1.25 -21.48 7.10
N GLU A 12 -1.93 -21.40 5.94
CA GLU A 12 -1.70 -22.33 4.83
C GLU A 12 -0.42 -22.03 4.05
N VAL A 13 -0.07 -20.78 3.81
CA VAL A 13 1.18 -20.40 3.10
C VAL A 13 2.39 -20.61 4.00
N SER A 14 2.30 -20.28 5.29
CA SER A 14 3.42 -20.46 6.23
C SER A 14 3.73 -21.93 6.57
N ALA A 15 2.75 -22.83 6.43
CA ALA A 15 2.93 -24.24 6.76
C ALA A 15 3.64 -25.05 5.65
N GLN A 16 3.79 -24.53 4.43
CA GLN A 16 4.27 -25.31 3.28
C GLN A 16 5.71 -25.05 2.83
N TYR A 17 6.33 -23.94 3.24
CA TYR A 17 7.68 -23.63 2.77
C TYR A 17 8.66 -23.39 3.90
N THR A 18 9.47 -24.41 4.22
CA THR A 18 10.64 -24.26 5.08
C THR A 18 11.88 -24.43 4.21
N PRO A 19 12.45 -23.33 3.68
CA PRO A 19 13.60 -23.41 2.82
C PRO A 19 14.83 -23.98 3.57
N SER A 20 15.67 -24.70 2.86
CA SER A 20 16.94 -25.16 3.39
C SER A 20 17.91 -23.98 3.59
N SER A 21 18.93 -24.14 4.44
CA SER A 21 19.96 -23.12 4.65
C SER A 21 20.65 -22.68 3.35
N LYS A 22 20.81 -23.61 2.40
CA LYS A 22 21.39 -23.31 1.08
C LYS A 22 20.47 -22.43 0.23
N GLU A 23 19.17 -22.68 0.29
CA GLU A 23 18.18 -21.86 -0.43
C GLU A 23 18.10 -20.45 0.15
N LEU A 24 18.13 -20.31 1.47
CA LEU A 24 18.14 -18.99 2.14
C LEU A 24 19.41 -18.20 1.84
N SER A 25 20.58 -18.87 1.76
CA SER A 25 21.81 -18.21 1.35
C SER A 25 21.75 -17.70 -0.09
N ALA A 26 21.22 -18.50 -1.00
CA ALA A 26 21.03 -18.12 -2.40
C ALA A 26 20.02 -16.97 -2.54
N GLU A 27 18.92 -17.01 -1.77
CA GLU A 27 17.93 -15.94 -1.71
C GLU A 27 18.54 -14.61 -1.24
N SER A 28 19.38 -14.64 -0.20
CA SER A 28 20.08 -13.46 0.30
C SER A 28 21.02 -12.85 -0.76
N GLU A 29 21.80 -13.69 -1.44
CA GLU A 29 22.72 -13.23 -2.50
C GLU A 29 21.96 -12.62 -3.69
N GLU A 30 20.87 -13.25 -4.12
CA GLU A 30 20.02 -12.75 -5.19
C GLU A 30 19.38 -11.41 -4.82
N PHE A 31 18.86 -11.30 -3.60
CA PHE A 31 18.26 -10.05 -3.09
C PHE A 31 19.27 -8.91 -3.06
N GLU A 32 20.47 -9.12 -2.52
CA GLU A 32 21.49 -8.06 -2.44
C GLU A 32 21.91 -7.54 -3.83
N LYS A 33 21.88 -8.40 -4.84
CA LYS A 33 22.09 -7.96 -6.23
C LYS A 33 20.96 -7.06 -6.71
N ILE A 34 19.70 -7.49 -6.57
CA ILE A 34 18.51 -6.70 -6.96
C ILE A 34 18.47 -5.38 -6.16
N TRP A 35 18.78 -5.44 -4.86
CA TRP A 35 18.82 -4.27 -3.97
C TRP A 35 19.89 -3.25 -4.37
N SER A 36 21.04 -3.69 -4.81
CA SER A 36 22.11 -2.79 -5.27
C SER A 36 21.73 -2.11 -6.59
N GLU A 37 21.09 -2.83 -7.51
CA GLU A 37 20.58 -2.27 -8.76
C GLU A 37 19.45 -1.25 -8.49
N TYR A 38 18.51 -1.58 -7.61
CA TYR A 38 17.44 -0.66 -7.18
C TYR A 38 17.97 0.66 -6.64
N LYS A 39 19.01 0.65 -5.80
CA LYS A 39 19.59 1.88 -5.24
C LYS A 39 20.12 2.83 -6.31
N LEU A 40 20.59 2.31 -7.43
CA LEU A 40 21.02 3.11 -8.57
C LEU A 40 19.83 3.70 -9.35
N LEU A 41 18.74 2.95 -9.48
CA LEU A 41 17.54 3.36 -10.23
C LEU A 41 16.64 4.33 -9.44
N LYS A 42 16.71 4.34 -8.12
CA LYS A 42 15.87 5.20 -7.26
C LYS A 42 16.02 6.70 -7.54
N MET A 43 17.10 7.10 -8.17
CA MET A 43 17.37 8.50 -8.53
C MET A 43 16.68 8.94 -9.83
N ASP A 44 16.05 8.01 -10.56
CA ASP A 44 15.42 8.28 -11.87
C ASP A 44 13.95 7.81 -11.83
N VAL A 45 13.11 8.66 -11.27
CA VAL A 45 11.67 8.40 -11.13
C VAL A 45 10.94 8.93 -12.36
N ASP A 46 10.34 8.03 -13.13
CA ASP A 46 9.46 8.40 -14.24
C ASP A 46 8.02 8.69 -13.77
N VAL A 47 7.35 9.59 -14.47
CA VAL A 47 5.91 9.83 -14.28
C VAL A 47 5.13 8.55 -14.59
N ASN A 48 4.18 8.20 -13.72
CA ASN A 48 3.39 6.96 -13.76
C ASN A 48 4.19 5.66 -13.53
N SER A 49 5.48 5.72 -13.23
CA SER A 49 6.23 4.55 -12.77
C SER A 49 5.63 4.01 -11.47
N LYS A 50 5.61 2.68 -11.34
CA LYS A 50 5.02 2.00 -10.18
C LYS A 50 6.08 1.71 -9.13
N TRP A 51 5.76 2.06 -7.89
CA TRP A 51 6.60 1.89 -6.72
C TRP A 51 5.80 1.27 -5.59
N TYR A 52 6.48 0.59 -4.68
CA TYR A 52 5.85 -0.17 -3.60
C TYR A 52 6.42 0.26 -2.26
N ILE A 53 5.56 0.34 -1.27
CA ILE A 53 5.96 0.64 0.10
C ILE A 53 6.18 -0.67 0.86
N LEU A 54 7.34 -0.81 1.48
CA LEU A 54 7.76 -1.97 2.23
C LEU A 54 8.16 -1.58 3.65
N SER A 55 7.57 -2.21 4.66
CA SER A 55 7.92 -1.98 6.06
C SER A 55 9.41 -2.23 6.30
N PHE A 56 10.07 -1.26 6.96
CA PHE A 56 11.44 -1.42 7.43
C PHE A 56 11.57 -2.59 8.41
N ASN A 57 10.65 -2.71 9.36
CA ASN A 57 10.67 -3.75 10.38
C ASN A 57 10.51 -5.14 9.77
N TRP A 58 9.61 -5.29 8.78
CA TRP A 58 9.46 -6.57 8.07
C TRP A 58 10.75 -6.93 7.31
N LEU A 59 11.35 -6.00 6.60
CA LEU A 59 12.59 -6.23 5.85
C LEU A 59 13.75 -6.59 6.78
N GLN A 60 13.85 -5.98 7.98
CA GLN A 60 14.85 -6.33 8.96
C GLN A 60 14.66 -7.77 9.49
N LYS A 61 13.43 -8.16 9.83
CA LYS A 61 13.11 -9.55 10.23
C LYS A 61 13.49 -10.55 9.14
N TRP A 62 13.19 -10.22 7.88
CA TRP A 62 13.58 -11.05 6.75
C TRP A 62 15.10 -11.18 6.64
N ARG A 63 15.86 -10.08 6.76
CA ARG A 63 17.33 -10.10 6.74
C ARG A 63 17.91 -10.95 7.85
N GLU A 64 17.39 -10.84 9.05
CA GLU A 64 17.80 -11.68 10.18
C GLU A 64 17.52 -13.15 9.92
N TYR A 65 16.35 -13.46 9.35
CA TYR A 65 15.95 -14.80 8.99
C TYR A 65 16.91 -15.44 7.95
N VAL A 66 17.21 -14.78 6.85
CA VAL A 66 18.12 -15.32 5.83
C VAL A 66 19.57 -15.37 6.32
N ALA A 67 20.01 -14.40 7.14
CA ALA A 67 21.35 -14.40 7.75
C ALA A 67 21.55 -15.54 8.75
N SER A 68 20.52 -15.98 9.44
CA SER A 68 20.58 -17.10 10.39
C SER A 68 21.00 -18.40 9.72
N ALA A 69 20.63 -18.56 8.45
CA ALA A 69 20.98 -19.75 7.66
C ALA A 69 22.46 -19.79 7.25
N THR A 70 23.10 -18.63 7.08
CA THR A 70 24.52 -18.54 6.70
C THR A 70 25.46 -18.71 7.87
N ASN A 71 25.02 -18.40 9.10
CA ASN A 71 25.83 -18.44 10.33
C ASN A 71 25.77 -19.76 11.09
N GLY A 72 25.10 -20.79 10.57
CA GLY A 72 24.81 -22.07 11.22
C GLY A 72 26.01 -22.98 11.54
N SER A 73 27.21 -22.44 11.70
CA SER A 73 28.43 -23.20 12.03
C SER A 73 29.00 -22.96 13.44
N SER A 74 28.40 -22.11 14.25
CA SER A 74 28.86 -21.94 15.63
C SER A 74 27.84 -22.47 16.64
N SER A 75 28.26 -23.48 17.32
CA SER A 75 27.54 -24.41 18.22
C SER A 75 27.09 -23.82 19.55
N ASP A 76 26.70 -22.57 19.64
CA ASP A 76 26.20 -22.03 20.90
C ASP A 76 24.97 -21.13 20.66
N VAL A 77 23.88 -21.57 21.29
CA VAL A 77 22.57 -20.95 21.40
C VAL A 77 21.61 -21.23 20.22
N ASN A 78 20.66 -22.13 20.47
CA ASN A 78 19.42 -22.35 19.70
C ASN A 78 18.54 -21.08 19.67
N MET A 79 18.98 -20.01 19.06
CA MET A 79 18.09 -18.93 18.61
C MET A 79 17.51 -19.36 17.26
N GLN A 80 16.38 -20.03 17.32
CA GLN A 80 15.57 -20.28 16.13
C GLN A 80 15.01 -18.91 15.70
N VAL A 81 15.63 -18.31 14.70
CA VAL A 81 15.14 -17.04 14.14
C VAL A 81 13.79 -17.31 13.49
N GLU A 82 12.80 -16.57 13.90
CA GLU A 82 11.43 -16.71 13.45
C GLU A 82 11.30 -16.32 11.98
N HIS A 83 10.50 -17.08 11.23
CA HIS A 83 10.17 -16.77 9.82
C HIS A 83 9.47 -15.41 9.76
N PRO A 84 9.81 -14.52 8.80
CA PRO A 84 9.28 -13.15 8.75
C PRO A 84 7.76 -13.07 8.53
N GLY A 85 7.16 -14.16 8.03
CA GLY A 85 5.75 -14.18 7.65
C GLY A 85 5.46 -13.37 6.38
N MET A 86 4.18 -13.14 6.13
CA MET A 86 3.71 -12.32 5.02
C MET A 86 4.10 -10.85 5.20
N ILE A 87 4.21 -10.10 4.09
CA ILE A 87 4.43 -8.65 4.11
C ILE A 87 3.12 -7.96 4.46
N LEU A 88 2.84 -7.76 5.73
CA LEU A 88 1.56 -7.17 6.18
C LEU A 88 1.58 -5.64 6.17
N ASN A 89 2.75 -5.02 6.40
CA ASN A 89 2.90 -3.57 6.49
C ASN A 89 2.03 -2.91 7.60
N ASP A 90 1.53 -3.69 8.58
CA ASP A 90 0.61 -3.24 9.65
C ASP A 90 1.21 -2.14 10.53
N ASP A 91 2.53 -2.12 10.65
CA ASP A 91 3.27 -1.13 11.43
C ASP A 91 3.28 0.25 10.78
N ILE A 92 3.01 0.34 9.48
CA ILE A 92 3.03 1.60 8.72
C ILE A 92 1.67 2.04 8.16
N ILE A 93 0.65 1.15 8.11
CA ILE A 93 -0.70 1.47 7.63
C ILE A 93 -1.55 2.02 8.80
N MET A 94 -2.46 2.96 8.51
CA MET A 94 -3.43 3.46 9.49
C MET A 94 -4.42 2.34 9.88
N GLU A 95 -4.69 2.17 11.18
CA GLU A 95 -5.58 1.11 11.70
C GLU A 95 -7.01 1.24 11.18
N GLU A 96 -7.49 2.44 10.98
CA GLU A 96 -8.85 2.73 10.50
C GLU A 96 -9.12 2.19 9.09
N GLU A 97 -8.09 2.03 8.28
CA GLU A 97 -8.21 1.52 6.92
C GLU A 97 -8.36 0.00 6.86
N HIS A 98 -7.94 -0.72 7.89
CA HIS A 98 -8.13 -2.17 7.97
C HIS A 98 -9.60 -2.61 8.00
N SER A 99 -10.52 -1.73 8.43
CA SER A 99 -11.95 -2.03 8.52
C SER A 99 -12.75 -1.73 7.26
N LEU A 100 -12.21 -0.92 6.35
CA LEU A 100 -12.88 -0.45 5.13
C LEU A 100 -12.43 -1.20 3.87
N ILE A 101 -11.51 -2.12 4.02
CA ILE A 101 -10.94 -2.84 2.89
C ILE A 101 -11.94 -3.89 2.40
N ASP A 102 -12.62 -3.57 1.31
CA ASP A 102 -13.16 -4.60 0.44
C ASP A 102 -11.96 -5.25 -0.28
N HIS A 103 -11.52 -6.41 0.22
CA HIS A 103 -10.35 -7.15 -0.26
C HIS A 103 -10.45 -7.56 -1.75
N GLN A 104 -11.56 -7.28 -2.41
CA GLN A 104 -11.80 -7.57 -3.82
C GLN A 104 -11.31 -6.45 -4.76
N ASN A 105 -10.91 -5.29 -4.23
CA ASN A 105 -10.43 -4.19 -5.08
C ASN A 105 -8.93 -3.93 -4.88
N PRO A 106 -8.05 -4.41 -5.79
CA PRO A 106 -6.60 -4.23 -5.68
C PRO A 106 -6.13 -2.78 -5.88
N GLN A 107 -7.02 -1.82 -6.09
CA GLN A 107 -6.72 -0.40 -6.30
C GLN A 107 -6.71 0.42 -5.00
N TYR A 108 -6.84 -0.19 -3.82
CA TYR A 108 -6.79 0.56 -2.58
C TYR A 108 -5.40 1.15 -2.32
N GLU A 109 -5.37 2.46 -2.32
CA GLU A 109 -4.23 3.26 -1.93
C GLU A 109 -4.31 3.45 -0.42
N TYR A 110 -3.64 2.58 0.33
CA TYR A 110 -3.60 2.65 1.79
C TYR A 110 -3.01 3.97 2.27
N ALA A 111 -3.67 4.64 3.24
CA ALA A 111 -3.06 5.74 3.97
C ALA A 111 -2.00 5.21 4.94
N LEU A 112 -0.87 5.88 4.97
CA LEU A 112 0.18 5.59 5.91
C LEU A 112 -0.02 6.39 7.20
N LYS A 113 0.46 5.86 8.32
CA LYS A 113 0.54 6.58 9.60
C LYS A 113 1.29 7.90 9.42
N GLU A 114 0.97 8.86 10.27
CA GLU A 114 1.67 10.14 10.26
C GLU A 114 3.11 10.02 10.76
N ASN A 115 3.96 10.97 10.34
CA ASN A 115 5.34 11.12 10.80
C ASN A 115 6.28 9.94 10.49
N LEU A 116 5.92 9.07 9.58
CA LEU A 116 6.83 8.04 9.10
C LEU A 116 7.94 8.65 8.24
N LYS A 117 9.14 8.08 8.35
CA LYS A 117 10.32 8.46 7.58
C LYS A 117 10.81 7.30 6.75
N GLU A 118 11.18 7.61 5.52
CA GLU A 118 11.85 6.64 4.66
C GLU A 118 13.20 6.24 5.27
N GLU A 119 13.56 4.98 5.10
CA GLU A 119 14.76 4.32 5.67
C GLU A 119 14.72 4.09 7.19
N ASP A 120 13.82 4.74 7.93
CA ASP A 120 13.61 4.50 9.36
C ASP A 120 12.39 3.59 9.61
N ASN A 121 11.29 3.81 8.86
CA ASN A 121 10.01 3.11 9.05
C ASN A 121 9.60 2.30 7.82
N TYR A 122 9.96 2.73 6.64
CA TYR A 122 9.62 2.07 5.38
C TYR A 122 10.68 2.32 4.30
N TYR A 123 10.61 1.51 3.25
CA TYR A 123 11.31 1.74 1.99
C TYR A 123 10.31 1.95 0.86
N VAL A 124 10.65 2.80 -0.09
CA VAL A 124 9.97 2.90 -1.39
C VAL A 124 10.78 2.09 -2.37
N VAL A 125 10.27 0.97 -2.83
CA VAL A 125 10.98 0.02 -3.67
C VAL A 125 10.36 -0.09 -5.07
N ASN A 126 11.18 -0.45 -6.06
CA ASN A 126 10.71 -0.72 -7.42
C ASN A 126 10.03 -2.09 -7.52
N PHE A 127 9.53 -2.40 -8.73
CA PHE A 127 8.84 -3.65 -9.00
C PHE A 127 9.73 -4.88 -8.76
N GLU A 128 11.00 -4.85 -9.14
CA GLU A 128 11.91 -5.98 -9.05
C GLU A 128 12.16 -6.41 -7.60
N VAL A 129 12.38 -5.44 -6.70
CA VAL A 129 12.54 -5.70 -5.25
C VAL A 129 11.22 -6.23 -4.66
N TRP A 130 10.10 -5.58 -5.02
CA TRP A 130 8.79 -6.00 -4.53
C TRP A 130 8.43 -7.41 -4.98
N ASP A 131 8.51 -7.69 -6.28
CA ASP A 131 8.15 -8.98 -6.88
C ASP A 131 8.98 -10.13 -6.32
N PHE A 132 10.28 -9.88 -6.12
CA PHE A 132 11.19 -10.84 -5.49
C PHE A 132 10.69 -11.29 -4.11
N LEU A 133 10.30 -10.36 -3.26
CA LEU A 133 9.82 -10.63 -1.91
C LEU A 133 8.37 -11.15 -1.93
N TYR A 134 7.50 -10.51 -2.71
CA TYR A 134 6.08 -10.84 -2.76
C TYR A 134 5.81 -12.25 -3.29
N THR A 135 6.54 -12.69 -4.30
CA THR A 135 6.40 -14.05 -4.86
C THR A 135 6.71 -15.13 -3.83
N ARG A 136 7.59 -14.85 -2.87
CA ARG A 136 8.03 -15.80 -1.84
C ARG A 136 7.20 -15.74 -0.55
N TYR A 137 6.81 -14.53 -0.15
CA TYR A 137 6.21 -14.28 1.17
C TYR A 137 4.76 -13.82 1.09
N GLY A 138 4.29 -13.37 -0.07
CA GLY A 138 2.96 -12.79 -0.22
C GLY A 138 2.75 -11.53 0.62
N GLY A 139 1.52 -11.04 0.71
CA GLY A 139 1.19 -9.97 1.64
C GLY A 139 0.37 -8.84 1.05
N ILE A 140 0.35 -7.68 1.75
CA ILE A 140 -0.41 -6.49 1.38
C ILE A 140 0.44 -5.57 0.51
N GLN A 141 -0.04 -5.31 -0.69
CA GLN A 141 0.61 -4.41 -1.65
C GLN A 141 0.18 -2.96 -1.42
N ILE A 142 1.13 -2.09 -1.13
CA ILE A 142 0.90 -0.64 -1.06
C ILE A 142 1.55 -0.01 -2.29
N LEU A 143 0.73 0.29 -3.29
CA LEU A 143 1.19 0.87 -4.55
C LEU A 143 1.26 2.40 -4.45
N ARG A 144 2.31 2.97 -5.05
CA ARG A 144 2.48 4.40 -5.32
C ARG A 144 2.91 4.60 -6.76
N VAL A 145 2.68 5.79 -7.28
CA VAL A 145 3.08 6.16 -8.63
C VAL A 145 3.98 7.38 -8.63
N GLY A 146 4.86 7.44 -9.61
CA GLY A 146 5.63 8.65 -9.88
C GLY A 146 4.71 9.76 -10.38
N VAL A 147 4.80 10.94 -9.79
CA VAL A 147 3.97 12.11 -10.11
C VAL A 147 4.81 13.28 -10.62
N ASP A 148 4.24 14.03 -11.54
CA ASP A 148 4.83 15.25 -12.07
C ASP A 148 4.49 16.43 -11.12
N ARG A 149 5.50 17.20 -10.73
CA ARG A 149 5.33 18.43 -9.93
C ARG A 149 5.08 19.67 -10.78
N GLY A 150 5.08 19.54 -12.11
CA GLY A 150 4.98 20.65 -13.04
C GLY A 150 6.34 21.16 -13.54
N LYS A 151 6.32 22.28 -14.27
CA LYS A 151 7.49 22.79 -15.00
C LYS A 151 8.72 22.93 -14.11
N ASP A 152 9.82 22.39 -14.59
CA ASP A 152 11.18 22.50 -14.02
C ASP A 152 11.44 21.72 -12.72
N LEU A 153 10.56 20.79 -12.31
CA LEU A 153 10.78 19.91 -11.17
C LEU A 153 10.84 18.45 -11.63
N GLU A 154 11.78 17.71 -11.09
CA GLU A 154 11.87 16.27 -11.35
C GLU A 154 10.66 15.52 -10.80
N PRO A 155 10.18 14.49 -11.47
CA PRO A 155 9.15 13.59 -10.95
C PRO A 155 9.57 13.01 -9.61
N PHE A 156 8.60 12.67 -8.78
CA PHE A 156 8.86 12.07 -7.47
C PHE A 156 7.75 11.10 -7.09
N ILE A 157 7.97 10.28 -6.08
CA ILE A 157 6.99 9.34 -5.56
C ILE A 157 6.23 10.00 -4.42
N GLU A 158 4.93 10.23 -4.60
CA GLU A 158 4.07 10.75 -3.55
C GLU A 158 3.70 9.63 -2.59
N VAL A 159 4.36 9.55 -1.45
CA VAL A 159 4.13 8.52 -0.44
C VAL A 159 2.88 8.79 0.37
N ASN A 160 2.69 10.04 0.82
CA ASN A 160 1.56 10.45 1.65
C ASN A 160 0.45 11.03 0.78
N LEU A 161 -0.60 10.25 0.58
CA LEU A 161 -1.76 10.64 -0.18
C LEU A 161 -2.68 11.56 0.63
N LEU A 162 -3.57 12.28 -0.06
CA LEU A 162 -4.62 13.07 0.54
C LEU A 162 -5.85 12.21 0.77
N THR A 163 -6.31 12.13 2.01
CA THR A 163 -7.55 11.43 2.35
C THR A 163 -8.76 12.32 2.14
N LEU A 164 -9.71 11.87 1.34
CA LEU A 164 -10.97 12.56 1.09
C LEU A 164 -12.15 11.74 1.61
N ASN A 165 -13.09 12.44 2.29
CA ASN A 165 -14.41 11.90 2.57
C ASN A 165 -15.35 12.27 1.42
N VAL A 166 -15.80 11.26 0.68
CA VAL A 166 -16.71 11.42 -0.45
C VAL A 166 -18.12 11.02 -0.03
N HIS A 167 -19.02 11.98 -0.06
CA HIS A 167 -20.43 11.76 0.20
C HIS A 167 -21.15 11.51 -1.11
N PHE A 168 -21.74 10.32 -1.26
CA PHE A 168 -22.46 9.94 -2.46
C PHE A 168 -23.96 10.03 -2.26
N PHE A 169 -24.63 10.73 -3.19
CA PHE A 169 -26.06 10.95 -3.20
C PHE A 169 -26.67 10.18 -4.37
N PRO A 170 -27.42 9.12 -4.11
CA PRO A 170 -27.98 8.29 -5.18
C PRO A 170 -29.18 8.92 -5.92
N GLY A 171 -29.70 10.06 -5.45
CA GLY A 171 -30.82 10.76 -6.08
C GLY A 171 -32.06 10.87 -5.18
N GLN A 172 -33.13 11.49 -5.69
CA GLN A 172 -34.30 11.88 -4.90
C GLN A 172 -35.10 10.76 -4.22
N GLN A 173 -34.89 9.48 -4.59
CA GLN A 173 -35.65 8.35 -4.05
C GLN A 173 -34.93 7.57 -2.95
N ASP A 174 -33.61 7.76 -2.79
CA ASP A 174 -32.81 7.09 -1.76
C ASP A 174 -32.35 8.12 -0.74
N SER A 175 -32.86 8.03 0.47
CA SER A 175 -32.53 8.94 1.57
C SER A 175 -31.17 8.67 2.20
N ASP A 176 -30.52 7.58 1.83
CA ASP A 176 -29.30 7.16 2.47
C ASP A 176 -28.05 7.73 1.80
N ILE A 177 -27.36 8.58 2.54
CA ILE A 177 -26.08 9.12 2.15
C ILE A 177 -25.00 8.09 2.45
N HIS A 178 -24.29 7.68 1.41
CA HIS A 178 -23.15 6.82 1.60
C HIS A 178 -21.88 7.66 1.68
N VAL A 179 -21.12 7.51 2.76
CA VAL A 179 -19.84 8.16 2.94
C VAL A 179 -18.72 7.16 2.67
N TYR A 180 -17.79 7.54 1.79
CA TYR A 180 -16.64 6.74 1.45
C TYR A 180 -15.38 7.55 1.73
N THR A 181 -14.39 6.91 2.34
CA THR A 181 -13.06 7.49 2.48
C THR A 181 -12.19 6.95 1.34
N MET A 182 -11.50 7.84 0.64
CA MET A 182 -10.56 7.45 -0.40
C MET A 182 -9.29 8.29 -0.35
N ASN A 183 -8.17 7.65 -0.70
CA ASN A 183 -6.88 8.30 -0.77
C ASN A 183 -6.57 8.68 -2.22
N ILE A 184 -6.12 9.89 -2.44
CA ILE A 184 -5.80 10.43 -3.76
C ILE A 184 -4.47 11.18 -3.75
N SER A 185 -3.82 11.25 -4.90
CA SER A 185 -2.67 12.13 -5.08
C SER A 185 -3.10 13.60 -5.05
N ARG A 186 -2.29 14.44 -4.39
CA ARG A 186 -2.48 15.92 -4.41
C ARG A 186 -2.24 16.52 -5.78
N TYR A 187 -1.62 15.76 -6.67
CA TYR A 187 -1.26 16.17 -8.03
C TYR A 187 -2.29 15.69 -9.07
N GLN A 188 -3.29 14.92 -8.65
CA GLN A 188 -4.40 14.56 -9.51
C GLN A 188 -5.27 15.78 -9.83
N THR A 189 -5.78 15.82 -11.07
CA THR A 189 -6.76 16.82 -11.48
C THR A 189 -8.16 16.45 -11.00
N ILE A 190 -9.07 17.44 -11.02
CA ILE A 190 -10.51 17.18 -10.77
C ILE A 190 -11.07 16.19 -11.81
N GLY A 191 -10.54 16.21 -13.04
CA GLY A 191 -10.91 15.26 -14.08
C GLY A 191 -10.56 13.82 -13.69
N ASP A 192 -9.33 13.58 -13.26
CA ASP A 192 -8.87 12.26 -12.80
C ASP A 192 -9.70 11.74 -11.60
N LEU A 193 -9.98 12.63 -10.64
CA LEU A 193 -10.86 12.31 -9.51
C LEU A 193 -12.27 11.93 -9.99
N HIS A 194 -12.80 12.64 -10.99
CA HIS A 194 -14.12 12.38 -11.54
C HIS A 194 -14.17 11.00 -12.22
N GLU A 195 -13.16 10.66 -13.01
CA GLU A 195 -13.03 9.34 -13.63
C GLU A 195 -12.92 8.23 -12.57
N LYS A 196 -12.04 8.41 -11.59
CA LYS A 196 -11.87 7.45 -10.49
C LYS A 196 -13.16 7.19 -9.72
N LEU A 197 -13.95 8.23 -9.45
CA LEU A 197 -15.25 8.11 -8.77
C LEU A 197 -16.31 7.44 -9.66
N ALA A 198 -16.27 7.71 -10.97
CA ALA A 198 -17.18 7.08 -11.92
C ALA A 198 -16.92 5.57 -12.00
N ASP A 199 -15.67 5.18 -12.13
CA ASP A 199 -15.24 3.78 -12.14
C ASP A 199 -15.61 3.07 -10.83
N PHE A 200 -15.32 3.71 -9.68
CA PHE A 200 -15.69 3.17 -8.38
C PHE A 200 -17.18 2.86 -8.24
N LYS A 201 -18.04 3.66 -8.86
CA LYS A 201 -19.49 3.49 -8.86
C LYS A 201 -20.04 2.67 -10.03
N GLY A 202 -19.19 2.21 -10.93
CA GLY A 202 -19.60 1.54 -12.17
C GLY A 202 -20.51 2.43 -13.04
N LYS A 203 -20.22 3.74 -13.09
CA LYS A 203 -20.96 4.77 -13.83
C LYS A 203 -20.06 5.43 -14.86
N ASN A 204 -20.68 6.08 -15.83
CA ASN A 204 -19.94 6.98 -16.72
C ASN A 204 -19.79 8.36 -16.06
N THR A 205 -18.73 9.08 -16.41
CA THR A 205 -18.42 10.41 -15.85
C THR A 205 -19.58 11.40 -16.01
N TYR A 206 -20.32 11.38 -17.16
CA TYR A 206 -21.47 12.26 -17.36
C TYR A 206 -22.68 11.98 -16.44
N GLN A 207 -22.69 10.85 -15.73
CA GLN A 207 -23.73 10.47 -14.76
C GLN A 207 -23.41 10.93 -13.34
N ILE A 208 -22.21 11.43 -13.09
CA ILE A 208 -21.74 11.90 -11.78
C ILE A 208 -21.48 13.40 -11.85
N ARG A 209 -21.90 14.12 -10.81
CA ARG A 209 -21.55 15.53 -10.61
C ARG A 209 -20.74 15.67 -9.33
N LEU A 210 -19.62 16.36 -9.41
CA LEU A 210 -18.78 16.67 -8.25
C LEU A 210 -19.13 18.04 -7.71
N TRP A 211 -19.28 18.10 -6.40
CA TRP A 211 -19.52 19.34 -5.66
C TRP A 211 -18.49 19.45 -4.55
N LYS A 212 -17.89 20.62 -4.43
CA LYS A 212 -17.09 20.91 -3.23
C LYS A 212 -18.06 21.24 -2.10
N ALA A 213 -18.11 20.37 -1.09
CA ALA A 213 -18.91 20.65 0.08
C ALA A 213 -18.28 21.76 0.93
N PRO A 214 -19.08 22.64 1.52
CA PRO A 214 -18.63 23.53 2.59
C PRO A 214 -18.21 22.70 3.82
N MET A 215 -17.67 23.38 4.84
CA MET A 215 -17.25 22.74 6.09
C MET A 215 -18.37 21.85 6.68
N PRO A 216 -18.03 20.78 7.43
CA PRO A 216 -19.00 19.80 7.94
C PRO A 216 -20.19 20.40 8.72
N SER A 217 -20.00 21.56 9.39
CA SER A 217 -21.07 22.28 10.10
C SER A 217 -22.20 22.79 9.21
N ASP A 218 -21.97 22.95 7.91
CA ASP A 218 -22.93 23.52 6.97
C ASP A 218 -23.54 22.48 6.01
N PHE A 219 -23.20 21.21 6.22
CA PHE A 219 -23.62 20.11 5.33
C PHE A 219 -25.14 20.01 5.19
N GLU A 220 -25.86 20.01 6.30
CA GLU A 220 -27.34 19.90 6.27
C GLU A 220 -28.00 21.07 5.53
N LYS A 221 -27.41 22.28 5.62
CA LYS A 221 -27.90 23.44 4.91
C LYS A 221 -27.61 23.36 3.42
N PHE A 222 -26.39 22.93 3.06
CA PHE A 222 -25.99 22.72 1.67
C PHE A 222 -26.92 21.74 0.95
N TYR A 223 -27.35 20.69 1.64
CA TYR A 223 -28.30 19.72 1.13
C TYR A 223 -29.66 20.29 0.83
N ARG A 224 -30.25 21.02 1.76
CA ARG A 224 -31.57 21.61 1.59
C ARG A 224 -31.63 22.60 0.44
N ASP A 225 -30.53 23.30 0.18
CA ASP A 225 -30.49 24.39 -0.79
C ASP A 225 -30.14 23.92 -2.22
N ASN A 226 -29.68 22.67 -2.43
CA ASN A 226 -29.17 22.18 -3.72
C ASN A 226 -29.86 20.88 -4.23
N LEU A 227 -30.86 20.36 -3.52
CA LEU A 227 -31.75 19.31 -3.95
C LEU A 227 -33.13 19.84 -4.33
#